data_b0369179538b98058eea0243c47dd11c
#
_entry.id   b0369179538b98058eea0243c47dd11c
#
_cell.length_a   1.000
_cell.length_b   1.000
_cell.length_c   1.000
_cell.angle_alpha   90.00
_cell.angle_beta   90.00
_cell.angle_gamma   90.00
#
_symmetry.space_group_name_H-M   'P 1'
#
loop_
_entity.id
_entity.type
_entity.pdbx_description
1 polymer ?
#
loop_
_entity_poly.entity_id
_entity_poly.type
_entity_poly.pdbx_seq_one_letter_code
_entity_poly.pdbx_strand_id
1 'polypeptide(L)'
;MKKQMKATGIGFYVIILAIIFIAVYASGTFNGNSDGSYNIESFKEDVEAGDVVSVDILPNQETPTGEVDVTLKTGKTVSFYVSDVKDAEEIVKSDTTLAEKYVMHDIQKASWIITTLLPYGLGLLIIFFLFSFLSAQSAGAGGNNSKMMNFGKSRAQRIDPDAPNSKRFKDVAGLKEEKEALEEIVDFLANPSKYTEVGARIPKGILLVGPPGTGKTLLAKAVAGEAGVPFFSLSGSDFVEMFGGVGASRVRDMFAEAKKNAPCIIFIDEIDAVARKRGSGLGGGHDEREQTLNQMLVEMDGFGVNEGIIVMAATNRVDILDPAILRPGRFDRRVTVGRPDVRGREEILNVHAKGKPLGDDVDLRRVAQTTVGFTGADLENLLNESAIACAREGRKFIEQEDISKSFIKVGIGKEKKSKIISEKDKKITAYHEAGHAILFHVLPDVGPVHMVSVIPTGSGAAGYTMPVPEKDEMFMTKGKMIQDIIASLGGRIAESLIFDDITTGASQDIKQATSTAKDMVTKYGFSENLGMINYADEDEVFIGRDYGHTSRGYSEDVAKTIDHEVKLIIDDCYAKAKQLLEENIDVLHACANLLIEKERIDRREFEMLFEDKDSNDTTSEEEN
;
A
#
# COMPACT_ATOMS: atom_id res chain seq x y z
N MET A 1 40.30 -16.31 -11.96
CA MET A 1 39.74 -17.68 -11.98
C MET A 1 38.76 -17.81 -13.14
N LYS A 2 39.13 -18.56 -14.19
CA LYS A 2 38.33 -18.78 -15.40
C LYS A 2 37.15 -19.69 -15.07
N LYS A 3 35.92 -19.20 -15.35
CA LYS A 3 34.70 -19.96 -15.22
C LYS A 3 34.66 -21.00 -16.36
N GLN A 4 34.86 -22.27 -16.06
CA GLN A 4 34.64 -23.37 -17.00
C GLN A 4 33.11 -23.46 -17.21
N MET A 5 32.62 -23.05 -18.37
CA MET A 5 31.28 -23.36 -18.86
C MET A 5 31.20 -24.87 -19.09
N LYS A 6 30.35 -25.56 -18.34
CA LYS A 6 30.06 -26.97 -18.51
C LYS A 6 29.49 -27.23 -19.90
N ALA A 7 30.23 -27.94 -20.73
CA ALA A 7 29.95 -28.30 -22.11
C ALA A 7 28.73 -29.25 -22.31
N THR A 8 28.05 -29.64 -21.22
CA THR A 8 26.91 -30.58 -21.25
C THR A 8 25.58 -30.00 -21.72
N GLY A 9 25.44 -28.67 -21.73
CA GLY A 9 24.20 -28.04 -22.19
C GLY A 9 24.10 -27.85 -23.69
N ILE A 10 25.24 -27.56 -24.35
CA ILE A 10 25.25 -27.26 -25.80
C ILE A 10 25.02 -28.52 -26.63
N GLY A 11 25.58 -29.67 -26.22
CA GLY A 11 25.38 -30.95 -26.92
C GLY A 11 23.91 -31.37 -27.01
N PHE A 12 23.12 -31.08 -25.99
CA PHE A 12 21.70 -31.38 -25.97
C PHE A 12 20.88 -30.59 -27.00
N TYR A 13 21.15 -29.31 -27.13
CA TYR A 13 20.48 -28.46 -28.14
C TYR A 13 20.90 -28.82 -29.57
N VAL A 14 22.15 -29.24 -29.76
CA VAL A 14 22.64 -29.69 -31.08
C VAL A 14 21.94 -31.00 -31.48
N ILE A 15 21.70 -31.93 -30.57
CA ILE A 15 20.98 -33.18 -30.83
C ILE A 15 19.52 -32.90 -31.18
N ILE A 16 18.83 -32.00 -30.45
CA ILE A 16 17.46 -31.62 -30.77
C ILE A 16 17.36 -30.95 -32.13
N LEU A 17 18.27 -30.04 -32.47
CA LEU A 17 18.35 -29.39 -33.77
C LEU A 17 18.60 -30.40 -34.90
N ALA A 18 19.48 -31.38 -34.68
CA ALA A 18 19.74 -32.45 -35.66
C ALA A 18 18.52 -33.35 -35.87
N ILE A 19 17.78 -33.68 -34.79
CA ILE A 19 16.55 -34.48 -34.90
C ILE A 19 15.45 -33.71 -35.65
N ILE A 20 15.26 -32.41 -35.35
CA ILE A 20 14.33 -31.55 -36.06
C ILE A 20 14.71 -31.44 -37.55
N PHE A 21 16.00 -31.27 -37.85
CA PHE A 21 16.51 -31.20 -39.23
C PHE A 21 16.29 -32.50 -40.01
N ILE A 22 16.52 -33.66 -39.34
CA ILE A 22 16.26 -34.97 -39.93
C ILE A 22 14.76 -35.19 -40.16
N ALA A 23 13.92 -34.76 -39.23
CA ALA A 23 12.46 -34.87 -39.37
C ALA A 23 11.91 -33.99 -40.49
N VAL A 24 12.43 -32.77 -40.66
CA VAL A 24 12.07 -31.86 -41.76
C VAL A 24 12.60 -32.38 -43.09
N TYR A 25 13.81 -32.96 -43.12
CA TYR A 25 14.38 -33.57 -44.35
C TYR A 25 13.58 -34.84 -44.76
N ALA A 26 13.20 -35.65 -43.80
CA ALA A 26 12.42 -36.88 -44.02
C ALA A 26 10.95 -36.59 -44.39
N SER A 27 10.42 -35.42 -44.12
CA SER A 27 9.07 -35.01 -44.50
C SER A 27 8.92 -34.59 -45.97
N GLY A 28 9.99 -34.62 -46.75
CA GLY A 28 9.94 -34.37 -48.20
C GLY A 28 9.64 -32.92 -48.62
N THR A 29 9.60 -32.00 -47.67
CA THR A 29 9.24 -30.58 -47.93
C THR A 29 10.27 -29.80 -48.79
N PHE A 30 11.37 -30.45 -49.18
CA PHE A 30 12.45 -29.81 -49.98
C PHE A 30 12.56 -30.31 -51.44
N ASN A 31 11.69 -31.25 -51.91
CA ASN A 31 11.68 -31.71 -53.30
C ASN A 31 10.47 -31.13 -54.03
N GLY A 32 10.61 -29.95 -54.54
CA GLY A 32 9.60 -29.31 -55.40
C GLY A 32 10.25 -28.46 -56.44
N ASN A 33 10.71 -29.05 -57.53
CA ASN A 33 10.97 -28.34 -58.79
C ASN A 33 9.68 -28.41 -59.62
N SER A 34 8.68 -27.64 -59.30
CA SER A 34 7.60 -27.33 -60.25
C SER A 34 8.01 -26.10 -61.07
N ASP A 35 8.26 -26.26 -62.33
CA ASP A 35 8.33 -25.13 -63.26
C ASP A 35 6.92 -24.50 -63.32
N GLY A 36 6.72 -23.38 -62.60
CA GLY A 36 5.41 -22.74 -62.39
C GLY A 36 4.76 -22.13 -63.64
N SER A 37 5.20 -22.53 -64.83
CA SER A 37 4.69 -22.04 -66.14
C SER A 37 3.87 -23.10 -66.88
N TYR A 38 3.87 -24.38 -66.47
CA TYR A 38 3.14 -25.44 -67.19
C TYR A 38 1.85 -25.78 -66.38
N ASN A 39 0.73 -25.80 -67.06
CA ASN A 39 -0.58 -26.02 -66.47
C ASN A 39 -1.45 -26.93 -67.36
N ILE A 40 -2.68 -27.25 -66.89
CA ILE A 40 -3.59 -28.15 -67.60
C ILE A 40 -3.97 -27.68 -68.97
N GLU A 41 -3.98 -26.38 -69.25
CA GLU A 41 -4.25 -25.82 -70.60
C GLU A 41 -3.07 -26.06 -71.50
N SER A 42 -1.83 -25.80 -71.06
CA SER A 42 -0.61 -26.11 -71.82
C SER A 42 -0.48 -27.61 -72.11
N PHE A 43 -0.87 -28.45 -71.12
CA PHE A 43 -0.90 -29.90 -71.29
C PHE A 43 -1.88 -30.30 -72.41
N LYS A 44 -3.08 -29.72 -72.45
CA LYS A 44 -4.09 -30.02 -73.43
C LYS A 44 -3.62 -29.60 -74.86
N GLU A 45 -2.98 -28.43 -74.98
CA GLU A 45 -2.41 -27.95 -76.20
C GLU A 45 -1.30 -28.90 -76.77
N ASP A 46 -0.40 -29.38 -75.89
CA ASP A 46 0.67 -30.29 -76.20
C ASP A 46 0.15 -31.70 -76.58
N VAL A 47 -0.97 -32.14 -76.00
CA VAL A 47 -1.66 -33.38 -76.40
C VAL A 47 -2.29 -33.22 -77.75
N GLU A 48 -2.99 -32.10 -78.02
CA GLU A 48 -3.59 -31.82 -79.35
C GLU A 48 -2.53 -31.65 -80.46
N ALA A 49 -1.36 -31.08 -80.13
CA ALA A 49 -0.21 -30.96 -81.03
C ALA A 49 0.51 -32.29 -81.22
N GLY A 50 0.22 -33.32 -80.47
CA GLY A 50 0.85 -34.63 -80.48
C GLY A 50 2.30 -34.65 -80.01
N ASP A 51 2.70 -33.70 -79.16
CA ASP A 51 4.07 -33.56 -78.63
C ASP A 51 4.35 -34.28 -77.35
N VAL A 52 3.32 -34.96 -76.77
CA VAL A 52 3.43 -35.77 -75.51
C VAL A 52 3.82 -37.20 -75.88
N VAL A 53 4.74 -37.78 -75.13
CA VAL A 53 5.24 -39.15 -75.29
C VAL A 53 4.64 -40.12 -74.27
N SER A 54 4.59 -39.73 -73.00
CA SER A 54 3.98 -40.49 -71.91
C SER A 54 3.48 -39.57 -70.82
N VAL A 55 2.49 -40.03 -70.10
CA VAL A 55 1.90 -39.30 -68.97
C VAL A 55 1.82 -40.23 -67.75
N ASP A 56 2.37 -39.79 -66.64
CA ASP A 56 2.27 -40.44 -65.35
C ASP A 56 1.37 -39.61 -64.45
N ILE A 57 0.26 -40.17 -63.96
CA ILE A 57 -0.69 -39.53 -63.08
C ILE A 57 -0.48 -40.07 -61.66
N LEU A 58 -0.11 -39.22 -60.73
CA LEU A 58 0.16 -39.54 -59.34
C LEU A 58 -0.91 -38.92 -58.43
N PRO A 59 -1.94 -39.64 -58.08
CA PRO A 59 -2.98 -39.13 -57.18
C PRO A 59 -2.41 -38.83 -55.78
N ASN A 60 -2.82 -37.72 -55.21
CA ASN A 60 -2.47 -37.38 -53.82
C ASN A 60 -3.28 -38.20 -52.83
N GLN A 61 -2.84 -38.18 -51.56
CA GLN A 61 -3.61 -38.82 -50.46
C GLN A 61 -4.99 -38.16 -50.27
N GLU A 62 -5.11 -36.90 -50.63
CA GLU A 62 -6.36 -36.13 -50.64
C GLU A 62 -6.93 -36.12 -52.05
N THR A 63 -7.52 -37.24 -52.46
CA THR A 63 -8.25 -37.29 -53.75
C THR A 63 -9.41 -36.28 -53.73
N PRO A 64 -9.72 -35.59 -54.89
CA PRO A 64 -9.34 -35.94 -56.26
C PRO A 64 -8.05 -35.28 -56.78
N THR A 65 -7.28 -34.57 -55.94
CA THR A 65 -6.08 -33.88 -56.40
C THR A 65 -4.93 -34.82 -56.73
N GLY A 66 -4.02 -34.37 -57.65
CA GLY A 66 -2.85 -35.15 -58.01
C GLY A 66 -1.80 -34.35 -58.74
N GLU A 67 -0.62 -34.93 -58.93
CA GLU A 67 0.47 -34.43 -59.76
C GLU A 67 0.49 -35.22 -61.05
N VAL A 68 0.73 -34.52 -62.16
CA VAL A 68 0.80 -35.12 -63.50
C VAL A 68 2.17 -34.83 -64.07
N ASP A 69 2.90 -35.91 -64.34
CA ASP A 69 4.22 -35.84 -64.99
C ASP A 69 4.08 -36.13 -66.48
N VAL A 70 4.43 -35.18 -67.31
CA VAL A 70 4.33 -35.25 -68.78
C VAL A 70 5.70 -35.30 -69.40
N THR A 71 5.97 -36.31 -70.15
CA THR A 71 7.20 -36.40 -70.92
C THR A 71 6.95 -36.00 -72.40
N LEU A 72 7.58 -34.90 -72.77
CA LEU A 72 7.49 -34.35 -74.15
C LEU A 72 8.47 -35.03 -75.10
N LYS A 73 8.22 -34.95 -76.41
CA LYS A 73 9.12 -35.43 -77.48
C LYS A 73 10.52 -34.78 -77.44
N THR A 74 10.64 -33.62 -76.75
CA THR A 74 11.93 -32.95 -76.53
C THR A 74 12.80 -33.67 -75.48
N GLY A 75 12.27 -34.71 -74.84
CA GLY A 75 12.94 -35.42 -73.75
C GLY A 75 12.86 -34.71 -72.34
N LYS A 76 12.12 -33.61 -72.24
CA LYS A 76 11.91 -32.87 -70.97
C LYS A 76 10.65 -33.47 -70.30
N THR A 77 10.77 -33.83 -69.03
CA THR A 77 9.61 -34.14 -68.14
C THR A 77 9.20 -32.88 -67.40
N VAL A 78 7.92 -32.55 -67.45
CA VAL A 78 7.33 -31.39 -66.75
C VAL A 78 6.22 -31.90 -65.86
N SER A 79 6.24 -31.41 -64.60
CA SER A 79 5.25 -31.80 -63.60
C SER A 79 4.33 -30.61 -63.29
N PHE A 80 3.04 -30.84 -63.14
CA PHE A 80 2.05 -29.88 -62.69
C PHE A 80 0.97 -30.51 -61.83
N TYR A 81 0.32 -29.71 -60.98
CA TYR A 81 -0.74 -30.20 -60.09
C TYR A 81 -2.11 -29.96 -60.70
N VAL A 82 -3.00 -30.92 -60.48
CA VAL A 82 -4.40 -30.86 -60.92
C VAL A 82 -5.33 -30.95 -59.70
N SER A 83 -6.43 -30.23 -59.76
CA SER A 83 -7.46 -30.23 -58.74
C SER A 83 -8.37 -31.49 -58.82
N ASP A 84 -8.48 -32.09 -59.96
CA ASP A 84 -9.09 -33.42 -60.16
C ASP A 84 -8.26 -34.20 -61.20
N VAL A 85 -7.76 -35.37 -60.75
CA VAL A 85 -6.97 -36.26 -61.64
C VAL A 85 -7.80 -36.82 -62.80
N LYS A 86 -9.13 -36.79 -62.72
CA LYS A 86 -10.02 -37.20 -63.81
C LYS A 86 -9.94 -36.24 -65.00
N ASP A 87 -9.76 -34.96 -64.78
CA ASP A 87 -9.64 -33.98 -65.86
C ASP A 87 -8.40 -34.26 -66.69
N ALA A 88 -7.28 -34.61 -66.06
CA ALA A 88 -6.08 -35.03 -66.78
C ALA A 88 -6.25 -36.37 -67.48
N GLU A 89 -6.95 -37.34 -66.86
CA GLU A 89 -7.26 -38.64 -67.45
C GLU A 89 -8.15 -38.49 -68.69
N GLU A 90 -9.16 -37.63 -68.63
CA GLU A 90 -10.04 -37.35 -69.82
C GLU A 90 -9.26 -36.76 -71.02
N ILE A 91 -8.33 -35.80 -70.72
CA ILE A 91 -7.47 -35.23 -71.77
C ILE A 91 -6.61 -36.33 -72.44
N VAL A 92 -5.98 -37.21 -71.61
CA VAL A 92 -5.16 -38.31 -72.15
C VAL A 92 -5.97 -39.31 -72.95
N LYS A 93 -7.20 -39.66 -72.50
CA LYS A 93 -8.09 -40.56 -73.18
C LYS A 93 -8.67 -40.03 -74.51
N SER A 94 -8.63 -38.72 -74.72
CA SER A 94 -9.08 -38.11 -75.97
C SER A 94 -8.14 -38.39 -77.10
N ASP A 95 -6.87 -38.69 -76.86
CA ASP A 95 -5.89 -39.10 -77.85
C ASP A 95 -5.68 -40.62 -77.81
N THR A 96 -6.00 -41.31 -78.89
CA THR A 96 -5.95 -42.80 -79.00
C THR A 96 -4.52 -43.34 -78.86
N THR A 97 -3.49 -42.57 -79.12
CA THR A 97 -2.08 -43.00 -79.05
C THR A 97 -1.51 -42.84 -77.64
N LEU A 98 -2.02 -41.88 -76.85
CA LEU A 98 -1.64 -41.64 -75.46
C LEU A 98 -2.46 -42.49 -74.54
N ALA A 99 -3.70 -42.88 -74.86
CA ALA A 99 -4.57 -43.72 -74.08
C ALA A 99 -3.95 -45.09 -73.77
N GLU A 100 -3.03 -45.60 -74.60
CA GLU A 100 -2.29 -46.83 -74.34
C GLU A 100 -0.94 -46.63 -73.63
N LYS A 101 -0.52 -45.40 -73.39
CA LYS A 101 0.81 -45.08 -72.87
C LYS A 101 0.76 -44.24 -71.51
N TYR A 102 -0.41 -44.03 -70.93
CA TYR A 102 -0.45 -43.38 -69.64
C TYR A 102 -0.43 -44.39 -68.54
N VAL A 103 0.15 -44.05 -67.40
CA VAL A 103 0.21 -44.84 -66.18
C VAL A 103 -0.43 -44.07 -65.05
N MET A 104 -1.46 -44.68 -64.43
CA MET A 104 -2.01 -44.15 -63.20
C MET A 104 -1.39 -44.89 -62.03
N HIS A 105 -0.70 -44.19 -61.17
CA HIS A 105 -0.06 -44.76 -59.98
C HIS A 105 -1.06 -44.90 -58.84
N ASP A 106 -0.88 -45.91 -58.00
CA ASP A 106 -1.65 -46.06 -56.76
C ASP A 106 -1.30 -44.98 -55.76
N ILE A 107 -2.29 -44.58 -54.94
CA ILE A 107 -2.09 -43.58 -53.90
C ILE A 107 -0.99 -44.08 -52.96
N GLN A 108 0.10 -43.32 -52.86
CA GLN A 108 1.20 -43.62 -51.95
C GLN A 108 0.74 -43.44 -50.50
N LYS A 109 0.38 -44.54 -49.82
CA LYS A 109 0.08 -44.56 -48.39
C LYS A 109 1.40 -44.48 -47.61
N ALA A 110 1.66 -43.32 -46.97
CA ALA A 110 2.78 -43.23 -46.03
C ALA A 110 2.63 -44.34 -44.96
N SER A 111 3.73 -45.02 -44.65
CA SER A 111 3.72 -46.08 -43.65
C SER A 111 3.16 -45.55 -42.32
N TRP A 112 2.17 -46.24 -41.73
CA TRP A 112 1.60 -45.87 -40.42
C TRP A 112 2.67 -45.73 -39.30
N ILE A 113 3.79 -46.40 -39.51
CA ILE A 113 4.94 -46.32 -38.60
C ILE A 113 5.53 -44.89 -38.62
N ILE A 114 5.63 -44.26 -39.79
CA ILE A 114 6.21 -42.92 -39.97
C ILE A 114 5.21 -41.84 -39.55
N THR A 115 3.92 -42.03 -39.91
CA THR A 115 2.89 -41.01 -39.62
C THR A 115 2.37 -41.03 -38.21
N THR A 116 2.37 -42.20 -37.52
CA THR A 116 1.77 -42.36 -36.20
C THR A 116 2.80 -42.74 -35.14
N LEU A 117 3.56 -43.81 -35.37
CA LEU A 117 4.41 -44.36 -34.32
C LEU A 117 5.68 -43.55 -34.07
N LEU A 118 6.24 -42.97 -35.10
CA LEU A 118 7.45 -42.13 -34.98
C LEU A 118 7.23 -40.84 -34.21
N PRO A 119 6.20 -39.99 -34.47
CA PRO A 119 5.92 -38.78 -33.72
C PRO A 119 5.60 -39.06 -32.26
N TYR A 120 4.78 -40.09 -31.96
CA TYR A 120 4.47 -40.46 -30.57
C TYR A 120 5.67 -41.04 -29.84
N GLY A 121 6.49 -41.87 -30.50
CA GLY A 121 7.73 -42.38 -29.96
C GLY A 121 8.75 -41.28 -29.67
N LEU A 122 8.88 -40.32 -30.57
CA LEU A 122 9.73 -39.14 -30.38
C LEU A 122 9.23 -38.25 -29.24
N GLY A 123 7.92 -38.03 -29.15
CA GLY A 123 7.28 -37.29 -28.07
C GLY A 123 7.53 -37.93 -26.70
N LEU A 124 7.39 -39.26 -26.60
CA LEU A 124 7.71 -40.00 -25.37
C LEU A 124 9.18 -39.95 -25.02
N LEU A 125 10.07 -40.02 -26.01
CA LEU A 125 11.51 -39.84 -25.80
C LEU A 125 11.86 -38.45 -25.31
N ILE A 126 11.26 -37.41 -25.87
CA ILE A 126 11.46 -36.04 -25.40
C ILE A 126 10.97 -35.89 -23.95
N ILE A 127 9.77 -36.40 -23.63
CA ILE A 127 9.23 -36.40 -22.27
C ILE A 127 10.14 -37.16 -21.31
N PHE A 128 10.63 -38.35 -21.70
CA PHE A 128 11.57 -39.14 -20.90
C PHE A 128 12.91 -38.39 -20.66
N PHE A 129 13.47 -37.78 -21.67
CA PHE A 129 14.67 -36.97 -21.54
C PHE A 129 14.44 -35.70 -20.72
N LEU A 130 13.29 -35.03 -20.90
CA LEU A 130 12.91 -33.87 -20.08
C LEU A 130 12.76 -34.28 -18.60
N PHE A 131 12.08 -35.37 -18.34
CA PHE A 131 11.91 -35.93 -17.00
C PHE A 131 13.26 -36.37 -16.40
N SER A 132 14.10 -37.05 -17.18
CA SER A 132 15.45 -37.45 -16.77
C SER A 132 16.36 -36.26 -16.54
N PHE A 133 16.27 -35.21 -17.34
CA PHE A 133 17.00 -33.95 -17.18
C PHE A 133 16.54 -33.20 -15.92
N LEU A 134 15.22 -33.08 -15.68
CA LEU A 134 14.69 -32.53 -14.43
C LEU A 134 15.10 -33.38 -13.23
N SER A 135 15.08 -34.70 -13.34
CA SER A 135 15.48 -35.62 -12.26
C SER A 135 16.99 -35.56 -12.00
N ALA A 136 17.81 -35.46 -13.05
CA ALA A 136 19.28 -35.31 -12.91
C ALA A 136 19.68 -33.94 -12.35
N GLN A 137 18.90 -32.90 -12.65
CA GLN A 137 19.07 -31.58 -12.06
C GLN A 137 18.67 -31.57 -10.57
N SER A 138 17.68 -32.39 -10.19
CA SER A 138 17.29 -32.60 -8.78
C SER A 138 18.26 -33.51 -8.02
N ALA A 139 18.90 -34.47 -8.67
CA ALA A 139 19.87 -35.40 -8.05
C ALA A 139 21.28 -34.83 -7.94
N GLY A 140 21.66 -33.83 -8.78
CA GLY A 140 22.97 -33.16 -8.75
C GLY A 140 23.03 -31.92 -7.86
N ALA A 141 21.90 -31.50 -7.27
CA ALA A 141 21.77 -30.32 -6.42
C ALA A 141 21.38 -30.72 -4.99
N GLY A 142 22.24 -31.44 -4.31
CA GLY A 142 22.17 -31.63 -2.85
C GLY A 142 22.19 -30.31 -2.04
N GLY A 143 22.08 -29.14 -2.73
CA GLY A 143 22.00 -27.80 -2.16
C GLY A 143 20.69 -27.05 -2.47
N ASN A 144 19.79 -27.51 -3.34
CA ASN A 144 18.59 -26.76 -3.73
C ASN A 144 17.27 -27.27 -3.14
N ASN A 145 17.22 -28.51 -2.62
CA ASN A 145 16.07 -28.98 -1.84
C ASN A 145 15.88 -28.23 -0.52
N SER A 146 16.94 -27.58 0.00
CA SER A 146 16.83 -26.71 1.17
C SER A 146 16.05 -25.41 0.87
N LYS A 147 16.01 -24.92 -0.37
CA LYS A 147 15.24 -23.73 -0.73
C LYS A 147 13.73 -24.03 -0.84
N MET A 148 13.35 -25.16 -1.35
CA MET A 148 11.93 -25.56 -1.44
C MET A 148 11.37 -25.95 -0.06
N MET A 149 12.16 -26.55 0.82
CA MET A 149 11.79 -26.84 2.22
C MET A 149 11.80 -25.58 3.11
N ASN A 150 12.40 -24.47 2.67
CA ASN A 150 12.47 -23.23 3.45
C ASN A 150 11.26 -22.27 3.24
N PHE A 151 10.34 -22.55 2.32
CA PHE A 151 9.17 -21.68 2.11
C PHE A 151 8.24 -21.62 3.33
N GLY A 152 8.15 -22.66 4.12
CA GLY A 152 7.35 -22.71 5.35
C GLY A 152 8.10 -22.31 6.63
N LYS A 153 9.40 -21.97 6.56
CA LYS A 153 10.14 -21.55 7.74
C LYS A 153 9.80 -20.11 8.11
N SER A 154 9.74 -19.87 9.40
CA SER A 154 9.56 -18.55 9.97
C SER A 154 10.69 -17.61 9.52
N ARG A 155 10.32 -16.40 9.10
CA ARG A 155 11.25 -15.30 8.82
C ARG A 155 11.48 -14.42 10.05
N ALA A 156 11.14 -14.90 11.25
CA ALA A 156 11.26 -14.15 12.48
C ALA A 156 12.70 -13.64 12.68
N GLN A 157 12.82 -12.34 12.89
CA GLN A 157 14.09 -11.75 13.30
C GLN A 157 14.28 -12.04 14.78
N ARG A 158 15.30 -12.81 15.12
CA ARG A 158 15.72 -13.03 16.49
C ARG A 158 16.66 -11.92 16.92
N ILE A 159 16.35 -11.29 18.03
CA ILE A 159 17.21 -10.32 18.73
C ILE A 159 17.56 -10.94 20.08
N ASP A 160 18.83 -11.18 20.29
CA ASP A 160 19.32 -11.69 21.57
C ASP A 160 19.46 -10.52 22.58
N PRO A 161 19.23 -10.75 23.88
CA PRO A 161 19.26 -9.70 24.90
C PRO A 161 20.62 -9.01 25.03
N ASP A 162 21.71 -9.72 24.76
CA ASP A 162 23.08 -9.20 24.83
C ASP A 162 23.55 -8.50 23.54
N ALA A 163 22.67 -8.37 22.53
CA ALA A 163 23.02 -7.70 21.29
C ALA A 163 23.31 -6.21 21.54
N PRO A 164 24.31 -5.60 20.85
CA PRO A 164 24.65 -4.18 21.02
C PRO A 164 23.48 -3.21 20.80
N ASN A 165 22.47 -3.65 20.06
CA ASN A 165 21.28 -2.88 19.73
C ASN A 165 20.05 -3.25 20.60
N SER A 166 20.23 -4.00 21.69
CA SER A 166 19.13 -4.30 22.62
C SER A 166 18.61 -3.00 23.23
N LYS A 167 17.29 -2.79 23.13
CA LYS A 167 16.60 -1.61 23.70
C LYS A 167 16.10 -1.94 25.08
N ARG A 168 16.17 -0.97 25.99
CA ARG A 168 15.67 -1.07 27.37
C ARG A 168 14.70 0.05 27.67
N PHE A 169 14.03 0.02 28.82
CA PHE A 169 13.09 1.08 29.22
C PHE A 169 13.71 2.48 29.29
N LYS A 170 15.01 2.58 29.56
CA LYS A 170 15.75 3.86 29.48
C LYS A 170 15.83 4.47 28.08
N ASP A 171 15.67 3.65 27.03
CA ASP A 171 15.71 4.08 25.64
C ASP A 171 14.31 4.48 25.12
N VAL A 172 13.26 4.23 25.91
CA VAL A 172 11.87 4.62 25.65
C VAL A 172 11.57 5.86 26.48
N ALA A 173 11.36 6.98 25.84
CA ALA A 173 10.96 8.22 26.50
C ALA A 173 9.44 8.28 26.68
N GLY A 174 8.96 8.94 27.74
CA GLY A 174 7.54 8.97 28.08
C GLY A 174 7.01 7.58 28.45
N LEU A 175 5.70 7.36 28.24
CA LEU A 175 5.01 6.08 28.44
C LEU A 175 5.22 5.49 29.85
N LYS A 176 5.08 6.32 30.89
CA LYS A 176 5.38 5.89 32.26
C LYS A 176 4.40 4.82 32.72
N GLU A 177 3.12 5.05 32.53
CA GLU A 177 2.04 4.16 32.90
C GLU A 177 2.07 2.85 32.11
N GLU A 178 2.40 2.93 30.81
CA GLU A 178 2.54 1.74 29.98
C GLU A 178 3.75 0.89 30.37
N LYS A 179 4.87 1.52 30.75
CA LYS A 179 6.05 0.81 31.29
C LYS A 179 5.73 0.13 32.60
N GLU A 180 5.10 0.85 33.54
CA GLU A 180 4.68 0.31 34.86
C GLU A 180 3.73 -0.88 34.68
N ALA A 181 2.76 -0.78 33.74
CA ALA A 181 1.87 -1.89 33.41
C ALA A 181 2.60 -3.12 32.82
N LEU A 182 3.80 -2.93 32.28
CA LEU A 182 4.61 -4.01 31.68
C LEU A 182 5.73 -4.48 32.61
N GLU A 183 6.03 -3.79 33.72
CA GLU A 183 7.07 -4.20 34.69
C GLU A 183 6.76 -5.57 35.29
N GLU A 184 5.48 -5.88 35.57
CA GLU A 184 5.08 -7.21 36.03
C GLU A 184 5.50 -8.33 35.04
N ILE A 185 5.45 -8.05 33.75
CA ILE A 185 5.83 -9.00 32.70
C ILE A 185 7.34 -9.19 32.67
N VAL A 186 8.06 -8.09 32.85
CA VAL A 186 9.53 -8.12 32.94
C VAL A 186 9.97 -8.95 34.15
N ASP A 187 9.38 -8.69 35.34
CA ASP A 187 9.69 -9.44 36.56
C ASP A 187 9.34 -10.93 36.43
N PHE A 188 8.19 -11.24 35.80
CA PHE A 188 7.82 -12.64 35.54
C PHE A 188 8.82 -13.35 34.62
N LEU A 189 9.20 -12.73 33.51
CA LEU A 189 10.16 -13.33 32.55
C LEU A 189 11.54 -13.51 33.17
N ALA A 190 11.95 -12.60 34.05
CA ALA A 190 13.20 -12.67 34.77
C ALA A 190 13.14 -13.71 35.94
N ASN A 191 12.01 -13.81 36.64
CA ASN A 191 11.86 -14.61 37.86
C ASN A 191 10.53 -15.42 37.85
N PRO A 192 10.33 -16.41 36.97
CA PRO A 192 9.06 -17.13 36.81
C PRO A 192 8.62 -17.87 38.09
N SER A 193 9.59 -18.39 38.88
CA SER A 193 9.33 -19.18 40.11
C SER A 193 8.50 -18.41 41.15
N LYS A 194 8.78 -17.12 41.33
CA LYS A 194 8.08 -16.22 42.26
C LYS A 194 6.56 -16.20 42.06
N TYR A 195 6.12 -16.30 40.83
CA TYR A 195 4.71 -16.24 40.45
C TYR A 195 4.05 -17.62 40.47
N THR A 196 4.80 -18.66 40.07
CA THR A 196 4.28 -20.03 40.04
C THR A 196 4.07 -20.58 41.45
N GLU A 197 4.93 -20.24 42.41
CA GLU A 197 4.81 -20.67 43.84
C GLU A 197 3.56 -20.16 44.51
N VAL A 198 3.08 -18.96 44.17
CA VAL A 198 1.84 -18.39 44.73
C VAL A 198 0.62 -18.74 43.86
N GLY A 199 0.75 -19.52 42.78
CA GLY A 199 -0.34 -19.92 41.91
C GLY A 199 -0.85 -18.81 40.98
N ALA A 200 -0.08 -17.73 40.78
CA ALA A 200 -0.46 -16.63 39.91
C ALA A 200 -0.44 -17.08 38.44
N ARG A 201 -1.41 -16.58 37.68
CA ARG A 201 -1.50 -16.79 36.21
C ARG A 201 -1.08 -15.53 35.49
N ILE A 202 -0.04 -15.62 34.70
CA ILE A 202 0.45 -14.51 33.89
C ILE A 202 -0.28 -14.48 32.55
N PRO A 203 -0.60 -13.29 32.01
CA PRO A 203 -1.22 -13.17 30.71
C PRO A 203 -0.30 -13.79 29.65
N LYS A 204 -0.90 -14.63 28.78
CA LYS A 204 -0.17 -15.25 27.66
C LYS A 204 0.09 -14.27 26.52
N GLY A 205 -0.79 -13.30 26.36
CA GLY A 205 -0.73 -12.33 25.28
C GLY A 205 -1.03 -10.92 25.72
N ILE A 206 -0.30 -9.99 25.14
CA ILE A 206 -0.41 -8.54 25.35
C ILE A 206 -0.63 -7.86 24.01
N LEU A 207 -1.70 -7.09 23.92
CA LEU A 207 -2.00 -6.31 22.73
C LEU A 207 -1.65 -4.83 22.96
N LEU A 208 -0.69 -4.32 22.21
CA LEU A 208 -0.34 -2.90 22.16
C LEU A 208 -1.21 -2.20 21.12
N VAL A 209 -2.01 -1.24 21.56
CA VAL A 209 -2.98 -0.54 20.71
C VAL A 209 -2.65 0.95 20.69
N GLY A 210 -2.74 1.60 19.55
CA GLY A 210 -2.58 3.06 19.46
C GLY A 210 -2.21 3.55 18.07
N PRO A 211 -2.17 4.87 17.87
CA PRO A 211 -1.82 5.47 16.60
C PRO A 211 -0.45 5.02 16.07
N PRO A 212 -0.21 5.08 14.74
CA PRO A 212 1.11 4.80 14.19
C PRO A 212 2.15 5.79 14.75
N GLY A 213 3.42 5.35 14.85
CA GLY A 213 4.52 6.21 15.30
C GLY A 213 4.60 6.46 16.81
N THR A 214 3.72 5.88 17.64
CA THR A 214 3.72 6.09 19.12
C THR A 214 4.74 5.23 19.88
N GLY A 215 5.49 4.36 19.19
CA GLY A 215 6.58 3.59 19.82
C GLY A 215 6.19 2.18 20.27
N LYS A 216 5.07 1.61 19.84
CA LYS A 216 4.61 0.25 20.22
C LYS A 216 5.68 -0.82 20.02
N THR A 217 6.29 -0.87 18.84
CA THR A 217 7.37 -1.81 18.50
C THR A 217 8.63 -1.58 19.34
N LEU A 218 8.96 -0.32 19.64
CA LEU A 218 10.07 0.05 20.50
C LEU A 218 9.84 -0.39 21.93
N LEU A 219 8.62 -0.19 22.45
CA LEU A 219 8.21 -0.61 23.79
C LEU A 219 8.30 -2.14 23.94
N ALA A 220 7.81 -2.91 22.97
CA ALA A 220 7.92 -4.37 22.99
C ALA A 220 9.39 -4.86 23.02
N LYS A 221 10.26 -4.22 22.23
CA LYS A 221 11.71 -4.51 22.25
C LYS A 221 12.33 -4.17 23.60
N ALA A 222 11.90 -3.07 24.21
CA ALA A 222 12.40 -2.63 25.51
C ALA A 222 12.00 -3.59 26.64
N VAL A 223 10.79 -4.15 26.61
CA VAL A 223 10.34 -5.19 27.55
C VAL A 223 11.25 -6.42 27.48
N ALA A 224 11.56 -6.90 26.28
CA ALA A 224 12.45 -8.05 26.10
C ALA A 224 13.89 -7.79 26.58
N GLY A 225 14.43 -6.60 26.25
CA GLY A 225 15.77 -6.21 26.69
C GLY A 225 15.87 -5.95 28.19
N GLU A 226 14.78 -5.45 28.83
CA GLU A 226 14.74 -5.27 30.28
C GLU A 226 14.64 -6.62 31.00
N ALA A 227 13.81 -7.54 30.48
CA ALA A 227 13.68 -8.91 31.00
C ALA A 227 14.90 -9.80 30.70
N GLY A 228 15.79 -9.40 29.80
CA GLY A 228 16.97 -10.20 29.43
C GLY A 228 16.62 -11.47 28.66
N VAL A 229 15.54 -11.47 27.86
CA VAL A 229 15.07 -12.66 27.12
C VAL A 229 15.13 -12.46 25.60
N PRO A 230 15.24 -13.54 24.81
CA PRO A 230 15.19 -13.48 23.36
C PRO A 230 13.88 -12.88 22.84
N PHE A 231 14.00 -12.08 21.78
CA PHE A 231 12.87 -11.40 21.13
C PHE A 231 12.74 -11.86 19.68
N PHE A 232 11.62 -12.48 19.35
CA PHE A 232 11.28 -12.94 18.00
C PHE A 232 10.28 -11.98 17.37
N SER A 233 10.68 -11.27 16.33
CA SER A 233 9.83 -10.25 15.68
C SER A 233 9.44 -10.65 14.27
N LEU A 234 8.15 -10.50 13.97
CA LEU A 234 7.54 -10.67 12.65
C LEU A 234 6.50 -9.59 12.40
N SER A 235 6.28 -9.27 11.12
CA SER A 235 5.09 -8.51 10.71
C SER A 235 3.91 -9.46 10.46
N GLY A 236 2.69 -9.05 10.78
CA GLY A 236 1.48 -9.76 10.41
C GLY A 236 1.39 -10.02 8.91
N SER A 237 1.91 -9.10 8.08
CA SER A 237 1.99 -9.27 6.63
C SER A 237 2.90 -10.43 6.19
N ASP A 238 3.90 -10.82 6.97
CA ASP A 238 4.79 -11.95 6.67
C ASP A 238 4.06 -13.31 6.67
N PHE A 239 2.89 -13.36 7.30
CA PHE A 239 2.06 -14.55 7.31
C PHE A 239 1.10 -14.63 6.13
N VAL A 240 0.91 -13.54 5.38
CA VAL A 240 -0.01 -13.49 4.24
C VAL A 240 0.78 -13.75 2.95
N GLU A 241 0.58 -14.92 2.36
CA GLU A 241 1.20 -15.30 1.09
C GLU A 241 0.10 -15.74 0.09
N MET A 242 0.42 -15.79 -1.20
CA MET A 242 -0.54 -16.24 -2.23
C MET A 242 -0.75 -17.77 -2.28
N PHE A 243 0.06 -18.52 -1.53
CA PHE A 243 0.00 -19.99 -1.52
C PHE A 243 -0.64 -20.50 -0.23
N GLY A 244 -1.74 -21.22 -0.34
CA GLY A 244 -2.51 -21.73 0.80
C GLY A 244 -1.69 -22.58 1.77
N GLY A 245 -1.84 -22.31 3.08
CA GLY A 245 -1.22 -23.05 4.17
C GLY A 245 0.20 -22.66 4.55
N VAL A 246 0.86 -21.77 3.81
CA VAL A 246 2.21 -21.30 4.13
C VAL A 246 2.20 -20.45 5.40
N GLY A 247 1.23 -19.57 5.56
CA GLY A 247 1.08 -18.72 6.75
C GLY A 247 0.92 -19.56 8.03
N ALA A 248 0.05 -20.54 8.03
CA ALA A 248 -0.15 -21.48 9.15
C ALA A 248 1.12 -22.29 9.47
N SER A 249 1.92 -22.66 8.45
CA SER A 249 3.20 -23.35 8.65
C SER A 249 4.23 -22.45 9.31
N ARG A 250 4.32 -21.16 8.92
CA ARG A 250 5.20 -20.17 9.54
C ARG A 250 4.83 -19.90 11.00
N VAL A 251 3.54 -19.86 11.30
CA VAL A 251 3.07 -19.74 12.69
C VAL A 251 3.59 -20.91 13.51
N ARG A 252 3.35 -22.15 13.09
CA ARG A 252 3.84 -23.34 13.80
C ARG A 252 5.36 -23.34 14.00
N ASP A 253 6.12 -22.99 12.97
CA ASP A 253 7.58 -22.96 13.02
C ASP A 253 8.08 -21.89 14.01
N MET A 254 7.48 -20.68 13.99
CA MET A 254 7.80 -19.60 14.93
C MET A 254 7.54 -20.01 16.38
N PHE A 255 6.37 -20.60 16.66
CA PHE A 255 6.03 -21.04 18.01
C PHE A 255 6.88 -22.23 18.47
N ALA A 256 7.25 -23.14 17.56
CA ALA A 256 8.17 -24.23 17.86
C ALA A 256 9.59 -23.72 18.17
N GLU A 257 10.03 -22.69 17.47
CA GLU A 257 11.33 -22.04 17.76
C GLU A 257 11.33 -21.28 19.09
N ALA A 258 10.24 -20.58 19.39
CA ALA A 258 10.05 -19.91 20.68
C ALA A 258 10.05 -20.90 21.85
N LYS A 259 9.39 -22.06 21.72
CA LYS A 259 9.41 -23.14 22.75
C LYS A 259 10.80 -23.66 23.05
N LYS A 260 11.70 -23.70 22.06
CA LYS A 260 13.10 -24.12 22.27
C LYS A 260 13.95 -23.06 22.99
N ASN A 261 13.51 -21.81 22.97
CA ASN A 261 14.24 -20.65 23.48
C ASN A 261 13.52 -19.96 24.64
N ALA A 262 12.61 -20.65 25.32
CA ALA A 262 11.92 -20.11 26.49
C ALA A 262 12.90 -19.94 27.68
N PRO A 263 12.79 -18.85 28.49
CA PRO A 263 11.79 -17.79 28.37
C PRO A 263 12.08 -16.83 27.21
N CYS A 264 11.02 -16.37 26.48
CA CYS A 264 11.17 -15.47 25.35
C CYS A 264 9.90 -14.67 25.07
N ILE A 265 10.03 -13.63 24.23
CA ILE A 265 8.90 -12.85 23.71
C ILE A 265 8.77 -13.09 22.22
N ILE A 266 7.55 -13.41 21.77
CA ILE A 266 7.13 -13.37 20.36
C ILE A 266 6.43 -12.03 20.14
N PHE A 267 6.86 -11.27 19.14
CA PHE A 267 6.24 -10.01 18.79
C PHE A 267 5.71 -10.03 17.36
N ILE A 268 4.43 -9.70 17.21
CA ILE A 268 3.74 -9.64 15.92
C ILE A 268 3.31 -8.19 15.68
N ASP A 269 4.01 -7.50 14.79
CA ASP A 269 3.61 -6.15 14.40
C ASP A 269 2.49 -6.21 13.37
N GLU A 270 1.64 -5.18 13.33
CA GLU A 270 0.51 -5.11 12.38
C GLU A 270 -0.36 -6.38 12.38
N ILE A 271 -0.74 -6.86 13.57
CA ILE A 271 -1.53 -8.09 13.73
C ILE A 271 -2.84 -8.06 12.94
N ASP A 272 -3.39 -6.89 12.68
CA ASP A 272 -4.60 -6.65 11.90
C ASP A 272 -4.49 -7.11 10.44
N ALA A 273 -3.28 -7.30 9.91
CA ALA A 273 -3.08 -7.93 8.60
C ALA A 273 -3.61 -9.36 8.54
N VAL A 274 -3.57 -10.10 9.66
CA VAL A 274 -3.97 -11.51 9.78
C VAL A 274 -5.26 -11.68 10.57
N ALA A 275 -5.43 -10.89 11.63
CA ALA A 275 -6.47 -11.08 12.65
C ALA A 275 -7.70 -10.20 12.43
N ARG A 276 -8.03 -9.86 11.21
CA ARG A 276 -9.21 -9.05 10.86
C ARG A 276 -10.50 -9.85 10.99
N LYS A 277 -11.60 -9.20 11.42
CA LYS A 277 -12.98 -9.76 11.44
C LYS A 277 -13.32 -10.45 10.12
N ARG A 278 -14.05 -11.56 10.21
CA ARG A 278 -14.50 -12.34 9.08
C ARG A 278 -15.44 -11.52 8.20
N GLY A 279 -15.10 -11.32 6.95
CA GLY A 279 -15.98 -10.69 5.97
C GLY A 279 -16.62 -11.75 5.08
N SER A 280 -17.88 -11.56 4.70
CA SER A 280 -18.61 -12.46 3.79
C SER A 280 -18.18 -12.33 2.31
N GLY A 281 -16.90 -12.06 2.02
CA GLY A 281 -16.38 -11.89 0.67
C GLY A 281 -16.03 -13.21 -0.01
N LEU A 282 -16.53 -13.42 -1.23
CA LEU A 282 -16.19 -14.50 -2.14
C LEU A 282 -14.80 -14.25 -2.77
N GLY A 283 -13.71 -14.70 -2.11
CA GLY A 283 -12.37 -14.58 -2.70
C GLY A 283 -11.33 -15.43 -1.95
N GLY A 284 -10.56 -16.24 -2.67
CA GLY A 284 -9.62 -17.24 -2.13
C GLY A 284 -8.46 -16.71 -1.26
N GLY A 285 -8.29 -15.39 -1.11
CA GLY A 285 -7.31 -14.80 -0.19
C GLY A 285 -7.83 -14.68 1.26
N HIS A 286 -9.11 -14.89 1.50
CA HIS A 286 -9.70 -14.86 2.84
C HIS A 286 -9.44 -16.16 3.60
N ASP A 287 -9.50 -17.30 2.94
CA ASP A 287 -9.35 -18.63 3.55
C ASP A 287 -7.96 -18.82 4.16
N GLU A 288 -6.92 -18.28 3.52
CA GLU A 288 -5.54 -18.41 4.03
C GLU A 288 -5.32 -17.58 5.31
N ARG A 289 -5.81 -16.33 5.33
CA ARG A 289 -5.72 -15.47 6.54
C ARG A 289 -6.46 -16.09 7.71
N GLU A 290 -7.66 -16.63 7.47
CA GLU A 290 -8.46 -17.30 8.48
C GLU A 290 -7.78 -18.58 8.99
N GLN A 291 -7.19 -19.37 8.09
CA GLN A 291 -6.41 -20.55 8.45
C GLN A 291 -5.20 -20.18 9.30
N THR A 292 -4.51 -19.09 8.95
CA THR A 292 -3.35 -18.58 9.69
C THR A 292 -3.75 -18.07 11.06
N LEU A 293 -4.82 -17.27 11.16
CA LEU A 293 -5.37 -16.81 12.43
C LEU A 293 -5.76 -18.00 13.32
N ASN A 294 -6.51 -18.95 12.79
CA ASN A 294 -6.94 -20.13 13.55
C ASN A 294 -5.73 -20.93 14.06
N GLN A 295 -4.66 -21.07 13.24
CA GLN A 295 -3.43 -21.73 13.68
C GLN A 295 -2.75 -20.93 14.80
N MET A 296 -2.71 -19.59 14.73
CA MET A 296 -2.16 -18.76 15.79
C MET A 296 -2.93 -18.93 17.11
N LEU A 297 -4.26 -18.95 17.03
CA LEU A 297 -5.10 -19.17 18.21
C LEU A 297 -4.87 -20.57 18.82
N VAL A 298 -4.72 -21.61 17.99
CA VAL A 298 -4.40 -22.97 18.42
C VAL A 298 -3.05 -23.02 19.12
N GLU A 299 -2.01 -22.37 18.57
CA GLU A 299 -0.69 -22.33 19.22
C GLU A 299 -0.71 -21.58 20.55
N MET A 300 -1.44 -20.45 20.63
CA MET A 300 -1.60 -19.70 21.88
C MET A 300 -2.38 -20.48 22.94
N ASP A 301 -3.45 -21.18 22.55
CA ASP A 301 -4.22 -22.05 23.45
C ASP A 301 -3.39 -23.27 23.90
N GLY A 302 -2.50 -23.76 23.02
CA GLY A 302 -1.63 -24.91 23.26
C GLY A 302 -0.46 -24.69 24.22
N PHE A 303 -0.21 -23.45 24.66
CA PHE A 303 0.78 -23.18 25.72
C PHE A 303 0.24 -23.58 27.09
N GLY A 304 1.08 -24.25 27.85
CA GLY A 304 0.85 -24.43 29.28
C GLY A 304 0.87 -23.09 30.04
N VAL A 305 0.25 -23.08 31.18
CA VAL A 305 0.33 -21.91 32.08
C VAL A 305 1.77 -21.80 32.55
N ASN A 306 2.39 -20.61 32.37
CA ASN A 306 3.74 -20.31 32.84
C ASN A 306 4.92 -21.01 32.08
N GLU A 307 4.75 -21.36 30.81
CA GLU A 307 5.87 -21.87 29.98
C GLU A 307 6.98 -20.83 29.68
N GLY A 308 6.84 -19.60 30.17
CA GLY A 308 7.82 -18.54 29.96
C GLY A 308 7.79 -17.90 28.55
N ILE A 309 6.74 -18.16 27.77
CA ILE A 309 6.55 -17.54 26.46
C ILE A 309 5.42 -16.50 26.56
N ILE A 310 5.72 -15.27 26.16
CA ILE A 310 4.73 -14.20 26.05
C ILE A 310 4.60 -13.74 24.61
N VAL A 311 3.37 -13.69 24.13
CA VAL A 311 3.06 -13.19 22.80
C VAL A 311 2.64 -11.73 22.91
N MET A 312 3.41 -10.82 22.35
CA MET A 312 3.03 -9.42 22.23
C MET A 312 2.59 -9.13 20.79
N ALA A 313 1.55 -8.37 20.61
CA ALA A 313 1.14 -7.92 19.29
C ALA A 313 0.89 -6.42 19.28
N ALA A 314 1.07 -5.78 18.12
CA ALA A 314 0.76 -4.37 17.93
C ALA A 314 -0.24 -4.18 16.81
N THR A 315 -1.17 -3.23 17.00
CA THR A 315 -2.10 -2.79 15.97
C THR A 315 -2.40 -1.30 16.11
N ASN A 316 -2.69 -0.68 14.97
CA ASN A 316 -3.21 0.68 14.93
C ASN A 316 -4.75 0.71 14.97
N ARG A 317 -5.40 -0.45 14.73
CA ARG A 317 -6.84 -0.57 14.56
C ARG A 317 -7.41 -1.77 15.33
N VAL A 318 -7.79 -1.54 16.58
CA VAL A 318 -8.41 -2.58 17.40
C VAL A 318 -9.83 -2.92 16.95
N ASP A 319 -10.52 -1.96 16.34
CA ASP A 319 -11.91 -2.03 15.86
C ASP A 319 -12.13 -3.14 14.82
N ILE A 320 -11.11 -3.40 13.99
CA ILE A 320 -11.20 -4.41 12.91
C ILE A 320 -10.76 -5.82 13.33
N LEU A 321 -10.24 -5.99 14.55
CA LEU A 321 -9.76 -7.30 15.02
C LEU A 321 -10.91 -8.28 15.28
N ASP A 322 -10.67 -9.55 14.96
CA ASP A 322 -11.60 -10.64 15.29
C ASP A 322 -11.73 -10.77 16.83
N PRO A 323 -12.95 -10.74 17.39
CA PRO A 323 -13.15 -10.88 18.84
C PRO A 323 -12.56 -12.15 19.44
N ALA A 324 -12.35 -13.20 18.65
CA ALA A 324 -11.75 -14.45 19.11
C ALA A 324 -10.33 -14.28 19.63
N ILE A 325 -9.58 -13.30 19.08
CA ILE A 325 -8.20 -13.02 19.51
C ILE A 325 -8.15 -12.35 20.89
N LEU A 326 -9.21 -11.64 21.28
CA LEU A 326 -9.31 -10.88 22.54
C LEU A 326 -9.90 -11.71 23.71
N ARG A 327 -10.15 -13.02 23.48
CA ARG A 327 -10.67 -13.89 24.54
C ARG A 327 -9.61 -14.19 25.59
N PRO A 328 -10.02 -14.38 26.87
CA PRO A 328 -9.11 -14.77 27.95
C PRO A 328 -8.26 -16.01 27.57
N GLY A 329 -6.98 -15.96 27.92
CA GLY A 329 -6.01 -17.00 27.55
C GLY A 329 -5.30 -16.79 26.21
N ARG A 330 -5.63 -15.67 25.50
CA ARG A 330 -5.00 -15.22 24.25
C ARG A 330 -4.41 -13.82 24.47
N PHE A 331 -4.92 -12.78 23.81
CA PHE A 331 -4.52 -11.40 24.10
C PHE A 331 -5.45 -10.81 25.18
N ASP A 332 -5.23 -11.25 26.38
CA ASP A 332 -6.07 -10.94 27.55
C ASP A 332 -5.67 -9.63 28.25
N ARG A 333 -4.48 -9.09 27.97
CA ARG A 333 -4.07 -7.77 28.44
C ARG A 333 -3.94 -6.81 27.26
N ARG A 334 -4.57 -5.64 27.39
CA ARG A 334 -4.45 -4.55 26.42
C ARG A 334 -3.70 -3.38 27.06
N VAL A 335 -2.70 -2.86 26.33
CA VAL A 335 -1.96 -1.65 26.70
C VAL A 335 -2.15 -0.62 25.61
N THR A 336 -2.75 0.52 25.95
CA THR A 336 -3.01 1.59 24.99
C THR A 336 -1.83 2.54 24.99
N VAL A 337 -1.13 2.64 23.84
CA VAL A 337 0.01 3.53 23.64
C VAL A 337 -0.47 4.77 22.90
N GLY A 338 -0.82 5.81 23.66
CA GLY A 338 -1.37 7.05 23.15
C GLY A 338 -0.33 7.97 22.51
N ARG A 339 -0.79 9.13 22.03
CA ARG A 339 0.11 10.22 21.67
C ARG A 339 0.73 10.80 22.94
N PRO A 340 2.02 11.22 22.90
CA PRO A 340 2.68 11.76 24.08
C PRO A 340 2.11 13.13 24.45
N ASP A 341 1.99 13.39 25.75
CA ASP A 341 1.73 14.71 26.31
C ASP A 341 2.96 15.63 26.16
N VAL A 342 2.87 16.86 26.60
CA VAL A 342 3.97 17.84 26.47
C VAL A 342 5.26 17.36 27.13
N ARG A 343 5.16 16.67 28.29
CA ARG A 343 6.33 16.12 29.00
C ARG A 343 6.93 14.94 28.24
N GLY A 344 6.08 14.03 27.77
CA GLY A 344 6.49 12.91 26.94
C GLY A 344 7.17 13.38 25.65
N ARG A 345 6.65 14.43 25.00
CA ARG A 345 7.29 15.02 23.81
C ARG A 345 8.66 15.60 24.12
N GLU A 346 8.80 16.32 25.24
CA GLU A 346 10.09 16.84 25.68
C GLU A 346 11.10 15.72 25.96
N GLU A 347 10.69 14.65 26.67
CA GLU A 347 11.53 13.48 26.91
C GLU A 347 11.95 12.78 25.60
N ILE A 348 11.03 12.64 24.65
CA ILE A 348 11.30 12.03 23.32
C ILE A 348 12.29 12.90 22.54
N LEU A 349 12.07 14.21 22.49
CA LEU A 349 13.00 15.14 21.84
C LEU A 349 14.40 15.04 22.44
N ASN A 350 14.52 14.99 23.75
CA ASN A 350 15.82 14.82 24.43
C ASN A 350 16.52 13.50 24.07
N VAL A 351 15.76 12.42 23.87
CA VAL A 351 16.34 11.13 23.41
C VAL A 351 16.85 11.24 21.97
N HIS A 352 16.08 11.84 21.07
CA HIS A 352 16.47 11.97 19.66
C HIS A 352 17.47 13.11 19.39
N ALA A 353 17.65 14.01 20.35
CA ALA A 353 18.71 15.03 20.32
C ALA A 353 20.09 14.46 20.64
N LYS A 354 20.17 13.29 21.29
CA LYS A 354 21.45 12.64 21.61
C LYS A 354 22.23 12.37 20.31
N GLY A 355 23.43 12.96 20.24
CA GLY A 355 24.30 12.80 19.06
C GLY A 355 24.01 13.79 17.93
N LYS A 356 23.09 14.75 18.11
CA LYS A 356 22.88 15.88 17.21
C LYS A 356 23.45 17.15 17.86
N PRO A 357 24.29 17.95 17.17
CA PRO A 357 24.81 19.20 17.72
C PRO A 357 23.69 20.25 17.65
N LEU A 358 23.11 20.59 18.81
CA LEU A 358 22.13 21.67 18.95
C LEU A 358 22.85 22.97 19.29
N GLY A 359 22.35 24.10 18.80
CA GLY A 359 22.77 25.44 19.17
C GLY A 359 22.27 25.82 20.56
N ASP A 360 22.88 26.85 21.15
CA ASP A 360 22.53 27.37 22.49
C ASP A 360 21.13 28.05 22.51
N ASP A 361 20.61 28.39 21.35
CA ASP A 361 19.29 29.00 21.14
C ASP A 361 18.14 28.00 21.13
N VAL A 362 18.43 26.68 21.08
CA VAL A 362 17.43 25.61 20.97
C VAL A 362 16.82 25.29 22.31
N ASP A 363 15.53 25.54 22.45
CA ASP A 363 14.71 25.17 23.61
C ASP A 363 13.76 23.99 23.25
N LEU A 364 14.17 22.76 23.60
CA LEU A 364 13.39 21.55 23.33
C LEU A 364 12.04 21.52 24.08
N ARG A 365 11.92 22.21 25.20
CA ARG A 365 10.65 22.34 25.94
C ARG A 365 9.67 23.20 25.15
N ARG A 366 10.13 24.30 24.59
CA ARG A 366 9.32 25.14 23.69
C ARG A 366 8.91 24.37 22.43
N VAL A 367 9.83 23.59 21.87
CA VAL A 367 9.52 22.70 20.73
C VAL A 367 8.44 21.68 21.12
N ALA A 368 8.52 21.07 22.29
CA ALA A 368 7.51 20.13 22.79
C ALA A 368 6.13 20.79 22.95
N GLN A 369 6.07 22.05 23.38
CA GLN A 369 4.82 22.81 23.48
C GLN A 369 4.19 23.09 22.12
N THR A 370 5.00 23.42 21.11
CA THR A 370 4.51 23.73 19.75
C THR A 370 4.15 22.50 18.92
N THR A 371 4.62 21.31 19.29
CA THR A 371 4.39 20.04 18.57
C THR A 371 3.21 19.24 19.09
N VAL A 372 2.11 19.90 19.47
CA VAL A 372 0.89 19.24 19.92
C VAL A 372 0.40 18.23 18.89
N GLY A 373 0.06 17.03 19.33
CA GLY A 373 -0.42 15.97 18.47
C GLY A 373 0.66 15.17 17.72
N PHE A 374 1.95 15.56 17.79
CA PHE A 374 3.05 14.81 17.18
C PHE A 374 3.28 13.50 17.93
N THR A 375 3.56 12.44 17.17
CA THR A 375 3.99 11.15 17.68
C THR A 375 5.51 11.13 17.89
N GLY A 376 6.02 10.07 18.52
CA GLY A 376 7.47 9.90 18.67
C GLY A 376 8.23 9.87 17.33
N ALA A 377 7.62 9.25 16.31
CA ALA A 377 8.19 9.21 14.96
C ALA A 377 8.20 10.60 14.27
N ASP A 378 7.16 11.40 14.50
CA ASP A 378 7.10 12.77 13.96
C ASP A 378 8.18 13.65 14.59
N LEU A 379 8.41 13.52 15.92
CA LEU A 379 9.45 14.25 16.65
C LEU A 379 10.86 13.82 16.24
N GLU A 380 11.09 12.53 16.01
CA GLU A 380 12.34 12.03 15.44
C GLU A 380 12.61 12.64 14.07
N ASN A 381 11.60 12.59 13.19
CA ASN A 381 11.66 13.14 11.85
C ASN A 381 11.89 14.66 11.88
N LEU A 382 11.26 15.38 12.80
CA LEU A 382 11.44 16.82 12.97
C LEU A 382 12.93 17.16 13.23
N LEU A 383 13.55 16.51 14.20
CA LEU A 383 14.96 16.75 14.52
C LEU A 383 15.91 16.26 13.42
N ASN A 384 15.54 15.21 12.70
CA ASN A 384 16.31 14.73 11.56
C ASN A 384 16.27 15.71 10.38
N GLU A 385 15.09 16.22 10.05
CA GLU A 385 14.91 17.23 9.00
C GLU A 385 15.63 18.54 9.35
N SER A 386 15.64 18.93 10.63
CA SER A 386 16.39 20.09 11.12
C SER A 386 17.90 19.89 10.95
N ALA A 387 18.41 18.70 11.24
CA ALA A 387 19.80 18.37 11.00
C ALA A 387 20.17 18.39 9.51
N ILE A 388 19.28 17.92 8.64
CA ILE A 388 19.46 17.98 7.18
C ILE A 388 19.46 19.43 6.70
N ALA A 389 18.57 20.28 7.24
CA ALA A 389 18.51 21.71 6.89
C ALA A 389 19.82 22.43 7.27
N CYS A 390 20.28 22.24 8.50
CA CYS A 390 21.57 22.75 9.00
C CYS A 390 22.75 22.32 8.13
N ALA A 391 22.82 21.04 7.79
CA ALA A 391 23.89 20.48 6.95
C ALA A 391 23.91 21.07 5.53
N ARG A 392 22.74 21.32 4.93
CA ARG A 392 22.60 21.94 3.61
C ARG A 392 23.11 23.39 3.57
N GLU A 393 23.00 24.09 4.68
CA GLU A 393 23.51 25.46 4.83
C GLU A 393 25.00 25.48 5.27
N GLY A 394 25.62 24.31 5.43
CA GLY A 394 27.05 24.18 5.80
C GLY A 394 27.34 24.56 7.27
N ARG A 395 26.29 24.65 8.11
CA ARG A 395 26.43 24.95 9.54
C ARG A 395 26.74 23.69 10.34
N LYS A 396 27.31 23.87 11.53
CA LYS A 396 27.70 22.77 12.42
C LYS A 396 26.68 22.50 13.53
N PHE A 397 25.87 23.48 13.87
CA PHE A 397 24.89 23.41 14.95
C PHE A 397 23.49 23.68 14.41
N ILE A 398 22.53 22.89 14.87
CA ILE A 398 21.10 23.04 14.56
C ILE A 398 20.57 24.19 15.38
N GLU A 399 20.01 25.20 14.74
CA GLU A 399 19.42 26.37 15.36
C GLU A 399 17.91 26.21 15.53
N GLN A 400 17.29 27.03 16.40
CA GLN A 400 15.85 27.04 16.63
C GLN A 400 15.07 27.31 15.33
N GLU A 401 15.63 28.10 14.42
CA GLU A 401 15.05 28.40 13.12
C GLU A 401 14.95 27.17 12.22
N ASP A 402 15.95 26.27 12.25
CA ASP A 402 15.91 25.01 11.50
C ASP A 402 14.77 24.12 11.96
N ILE A 403 14.54 24.06 13.28
CA ILE A 403 13.45 23.30 13.87
C ILE A 403 12.11 23.90 13.47
N SER A 404 11.99 25.22 13.48
CA SER A 404 10.76 25.91 13.07
C SER A 404 10.45 25.70 11.59
N LYS A 405 11.44 25.77 10.71
CA LYS A 405 11.28 25.46 9.26
C LYS A 405 10.90 23.99 9.05
N SER A 406 11.54 23.08 9.80
CA SER A 406 11.27 21.65 9.70
C SER A 406 9.91 21.26 10.26
N PHE A 407 9.42 21.96 11.29
CA PHE A 407 8.09 21.78 11.84
C PHE A 407 7.00 22.01 10.77
N ILE A 408 7.13 23.07 9.99
CA ILE A 408 6.22 23.32 8.86
C ILE A 408 6.30 22.19 7.84
N LYS A 409 7.52 21.77 7.49
CA LYS A 409 7.75 20.70 6.51
C LYS A 409 7.16 19.36 6.93
N VAL A 410 7.25 19.00 8.21
CA VAL A 410 6.74 17.74 8.77
C VAL A 410 5.24 17.83 9.00
N GLY A 411 4.71 18.93 9.53
CA GLY A 411 3.30 19.08 9.88
C GLY A 411 2.40 19.34 8.68
N ILE A 412 2.81 20.20 7.76
CA ILE A 412 1.99 20.66 6.63
C ILE A 412 2.48 20.07 5.30
N GLY A 413 3.78 19.80 5.19
CA GLY A 413 4.41 19.31 3.98
C GLY A 413 5.36 20.36 3.34
N LYS A 414 6.09 19.91 2.31
CA LYS A 414 7.09 20.77 1.65
C LYS A 414 6.43 21.87 0.83
N GLU A 415 6.83 23.11 1.06
CA GLU A 415 6.43 24.27 0.25
C GLU A 415 6.91 24.16 -1.20
N LYS A 416 6.04 24.53 -2.15
CA LYS A 416 6.32 24.51 -3.61
C LYS A 416 6.60 25.92 -4.12
N LYS A 417 7.75 26.50 -3.77
CA LYS A 417 8.16 27.86 -4.19
C LYS A 417 8.36 28.03 -5.70
N SER A 418 8.45 26.92 -6.47
CA SER A 418 8.64 26.97 -7.92
C SER A 418 7.32 27.04 -8.71
N LYS A 419 6.16 26.96 -8.05
CA LYS A 419 4.87 27.06 -8.72
C LYS A 419 4.56 28.50 -9.05
N ILE A 420 4.37 28.79 -10.32
CA ILE A 420 3.93 30.11 -10.78
C ILE A 420 2.45 30.26 -10.42
N ILE A 421 2.13 31.24 -9.58
CA ILE A 421 0.77 31.56 -9.16
C ILE A 421 0.41 32.89 -9.80
N SER A 422 -0.82 33.02 -10.32
CA SER A 422 -1.30 34.30 -10.84
C SER A 422 -1.51 35.30 -9.70
N GLU A 423 -1.34 36.60 -9.95
CA GLU A 423 -1.61 37.65 -8.96
C GLU A 423 -3.06 37.58 -8.43
N LYS A 424 -4.01 37.16 -9.28
CA LYS A 424 -5.40 36.94 -8.89
C LYS A 424 -5.51 35.80 -7.88
N ASP A 425 -4.89 34.65 -8.14
CA ASP A 425 -4.92 33.50 -7.24
C ASP A 425 -4.19 33.79 -5.93
N LYS A 426 -3.06 34.50 -5.99
CA LYS A 426 -2.31 34.93 -4.80
C LYS A 426 -3.16 35.84 -3.91
N LYS A 427 -3.89 36.77 -4.51
CA LYS A 427 -4.81 37.65 -3.79
C LYS A 427 -5.96 36.89 -3.15
N ILE A 428 -6.60 35.95 -3.89
CA ILE A 428 -7.67 35.12 -3.36
C ILE A 428 -7.17 34.31 -2.17
N THR A 429 -6.01 33.63 -2.31
CA THR A 429 -5.40 32.84 -1.22
C THR A 429 -5.07 33.71 -0.01
N ALA A 430 -4.55 34.92 -0.21
CA ALA A 430 -4.21 35.84 0.88
C ALA A 430 -5.42 36.22 1.73
N TYR A 431 -6.55 36.55 1.10
CA TYR A 431 -7.78 36.84 1.81
C TYR A 431 -8.40 35.61 2.47
N HIS A 432 -8.33 34.45 1.81
CA HIS A 432 -8.78 33.18 2.36
C HIS A 432 -8.05 32.84 3.67
N GLU A 433 -6.72 32.83 3.64
CA GLU A 433 -5.90 32.53 4.82
C GLU A 433 -6.01 33.62 5.91
N ALA A 434 -6.12 34.90 5.52
CA ALA A 434 -6.35 35.97 6.46
C ALA A 434 -7.70 35.79 7.19
N GLY A 435 -8.74 35.33 6.48
CA GLY A 435 -10.04 35.03 7.08
C GLY A 435 -9.97 33.96 8.18
N HIS A 436 -9.26 32.88 7.93
CA HIS A 436 -8.98 31.86 8.95
C HIS A 436 -8.19 32.45 10.13
N ALA A 437 -7.11 33.19 9.84
CA ALA A 437 -6.20 33.73 10.85
C ALA A 437 -6.94 34.67 11.83
N ILE A 438 -7.78 35.56 11.33
CA ILE A 438 -8.54 36.49 12.17
C ILE A 438 -9.48 35.72 13.10
N LEU A 439 -10.21 34.72 12.60
CA LEU A 439 -11.12 33.92 13.42
C LEU A 439 -10.37 33.10 14.48
N PHE A 440 -9.18 32.56 14.16
CA PHE A 440 -8.34 31.92 15.17
C PHE A 440 -7.85 32.88 16.25
N HIS A 441 -7.64 34.15 15.93
CA HIS A 441 -7.22 35.15 16.91
C HIS A 441 -8.38 35.63 17.81
N VAL A 442 -9.53 35.87 17.22
CA VAL A 442 -10.69 36.46 17.91
C VAL A 442 -11.42 35.44 18.78
N LEU A 443 -11.37 34.14 18.41
CA LEU A 443 -12.04 33.07 19.15
C LEU A 443 -11.14 32.53 20.28
N PRO A 444 -11.64 32.44 21.52
CA PRO A 444 -10.77 32.16 22.68
C PRO A 444 -10.26 30.72 22.77
N ASP A 445 -10.98 29.74 22.20
CA ASP A 445 -10.71 28.31 22.45
C ASP A 445 -10.01 27.58 21.30
N VAL A 446 -9.75 28.24 20.16
CA VAL A 446 -9.17 27.59 18.96
C VAL A 446 -7.64 27.68 18.90
N GLY A 447 -7.02 28.44 19.79
CA GLY A 447 -5.57 28.61 19.89
C GLY A 447 -5.04 29.73 19.00
N PRO A 448 -3.93 30.35 19.42
CA PRO A 448 -3.33 31.47 18.69
C PRO A 448 -2.72 31.04 17.36
N VAL A 449 -2.74 31.96 16.41
CA VAL A 449 -2.09 31.77 15.11
C VAL A 449 -0.59 31.74 15.29
N HIS A 450 0.06 30.69 14.82
CA HIS A 450 1.51 30.58 14.81
C HIS A 450 2.13 31.13 13.52
N MET A 451 1.47 30.88 12.40
CA MET A 451 1.95 31.28 11.08
C MET A 451 0.81 31.29 10.06
N VAL A 452 0.87 32.22 9.10
CA VAL A 452 0.00 32.26 7.92
C VAL A 452 0.88 32.33 6.68
N SER A 453 0.56 31.59 5.63
CA SER A 453 1.35 31.54 4.40
C SER A 453 0.47 31.34 3.17
N VAL A 454 0.82 32.05 2.09
CA VAL A 454 0.19 31.88 0.76
C VAL A 454 1.04 31.02 -0.18
N ILE A 455 2.06 30.35 0.35
CA ILE A 455 2.94 29.48 -0.43
C ILE A 455 2.27 28.09 -0.52
N PRO A 456 2.03 27.56 -1.74
CA PRO A 456 1.41 26.25 -1.90
C PRO A 456 2.24 25.13 -1.30
N THR A 457 1.54 24.12 -0.77
CA THR A 457 2.19 22.96 -0.19
C THR A 457 2.12 21.73 -1.10
N GLY A 458 2.88 20.70 -0.73
CA GLY A 458 2.91 19.41 -1.42
C GLY A 458 1.58 18.67 -1.37
N SER A 459 0.75 18.90 -0.36
CA SER A 459 -0.58 18.31 -0.15
C SER A 459 -1.67 18.87 -1.07
N GLY A 460 -1.38 19.93 -1.84
CA GLY A 460 -2.32 20.57 -2.78
C GLY A 460 -3.01 21.82 -2.25
N ALA A 461 -2.76 22.21 -1.00
CA ALA A 461 -3.26 23.48 -0.46
C ALA A 461 -2.58 24.66 -1.14
N ALA A 462 -3.34 25.73 -1.41
CA ALA A 462 -2.85 26.96 -2.04
C ALA A 462 -2.10 27.84 -1.04
N GLY A 463 -2.50 27.81 0.22
CA GLY A 463 -1.90 28.46 1.38
C GLY A 463 -2.15 27.62 2.63
N TYR A 464 -1.82 28.14 3.78
CA TYR A 464 -2.18 27.55 5.06
C TYR A 464 -2.14 28.55 6.20
N THR A 465 -3.07 28.39 7.13
CA THR A 465 -3.09 29.05 8.43
C THR A 465 -2.88 28.02 9.51
N MET A 466 -1.89 28.20 10.37
CA MET A 466 -1.52 27.23 11.39
C MET A 466 -1.73 27.79 12.79
N PRO A 467 -2.83 27.41 13.45
CA PRO A 467 -2.99 27.64 14.89
C PRO A 467 -2.17 26.61 15.67
N VAL A 468 -1.64 26.99 16.82
CA VAL A 468 -0.97 26.06 17.75
C VAL A 468 -1.66 26.17 19.12
N PRO A 469 -2.33 25.12 19.57
CA PRO A 469 -2.92 25.08 20.90
C PRO A 469 -1.86 25.29 21.98
N GLU A 470 -2.13 26.09 22.98
CA GLU A 470 -1.16 26.34 24.07
C GLU A 470 -1.07 25.20 25.07
N LYS A 471 -2.08 24.33 25.13
CA LYS A 471 -2.20 23.22 26.07
C LYS A 471 -2.76 21.97 25.39
N ASP A 472 -2.36 20.82 25.87
CA ASP A 472 -3.01 19.55 25.53
C ASP A 472 -4.36 19.48 26.25
N GLU A 473 -5.46 19.41 25.51
CA GLU A 473 -6.82 19.35 26.06
C GLU A 473 -7.29 17.90 26.17
N MET A 474 -7.86 17.57 27.32
CA MET A 474 -8.43 16.24 27.55
C MET A 474 -9.83 16.09 26.94
N PHE A 475 -10.63 17.16 26.93
CA PHE A 475 -12.01 17.14 26.42
C PHE A 475 -12.25 18.26 25.44
N MET A 476 -12.97 17.97 24.36
CA MET A 476 -13.51 18.98 23.46
C MET A 476 -14.92 19.38 23.94
N THR A 477 -15.11 20.64 24.26
CA THR A 477 -16.42 21.18 24.64
C THR A 477 -17.29 21.47 23.42
N LYS A 478 -18.63 21.54 23.59
CA LYS A 478 -19.55 21.98 22.53
C LYS A 478 -19.15 23.35 21.99
N GLY A 479 -18.79 24.30 22.90
CA GLY A 479 -18.36 25.65 22.53
C GLY A 479 -17.13 25.65 21.65
N LYS A 480 -16.12 24.85 21.99
CA LYS A 480 -14.90 24.72 21.17
C LYS A 480 -15.20 24.13 19.80
N MET A 481 -16.00 23.07 19.71
CA MET A 481 -16.38 22.51 18.40
C MET A 481 -17.11 23.51 17.51
N ILE A 482 -17.96 24.37 18.10
CA ILE A 482 -18.60 25.48 17.39
C ILE A 482 -17.55 26.47 16.88
N GLN A 483 -16.57 26.85 17.74
CA GLN A 483 -15.50 27.77 17.35
C GLN A 483 -14.60 27.18 16.24
N ASP A 484 -14.31 25.87 16.29
CA ASP A 484 -13.57 25.17 15.25
C ASP A 484 -14.33 25.21 13.90
N ILE A 485 -15.67 25.08 13.91
CA ILE A 485 -16.50 25.23 12.71
C ILE A 485 -16.46 26.66 12.21
N ILE A 486 -16.60 27.65 13.10
CA ILE A 486 -16.54 29.09 12.76
C ILE A 486 -15.19 29.40 12.08
N ALA A 487 -14.09 28.97 12.69
CA ALA A 487 -12.75 29.19 12.15
C ALA A 487 -12.55 28.50 10.79
N SER A 488 -13.06 27.27 10.63
CA SER A 488 -12.99 26.56 9.35
C SER A 488 -13.77 27.25 8.21
N LEU A 489 -14.82 27.98 8.50
CA LEU A 489 -15.59 28.72 7.49
C LEU A 489 -14.95 30.06 7.09
N GLY A 490 -13.94 30.53 7.82
CA GLY A 490 -13.32 31.85 7.69
C GLY A 490 -12.85 32.18 6.28
N GLY A 491 -12.14 31.27 5.63
CA GLY A 491 -11.60 31.47 4.29
C GLY A 491 -12.70 31.71 3.25
N ARG A 492 -13.75 30.87 3.26
CA ARG A 492 -14.91 31.01 2.36
C ARG A 492 -15.64 32.33 2.56
N ILE A 493 -15.79 32.76 3.80
CA ILE A 493 -16.51 33.99 4.13
C ILE A 493 -15.68 35.20 3.73
N ALA A 494 -14.38 35.20 3.97
CA ALA A 494 -13.47 36.23 3.50
C ALA A 494 -13.52 36.39 1.97
N GLU A 495 -13.52 35.27 1.21
CA GLU A 495 -13.72 35.31 -0.23
C GLU A 495 -15.04 36.00 -0.60
N SER A 496 -16.16 35.63 0.05
CA SER A 496 -17.48 36.17 -0.26
C SER A 496 -17.67 37.64 0.12
N LEU A 497 -16.91 38.15 1.09
CA LEU A 497 -16.95 39.57 1.49
C LEU A 497 -16.16 40.48 0.56
N ILE A 498 -15.08 39.96 -0.04
CA ILE A 498 -14.12 40.78 -0.78
C ILE A 498 -14.27 40.64 -2.30
N PHE A 499 -14.70 39.47 -2.76
CA PHE A 499 -14.81 39.18 -4.20
C PHE A 499 -16.27 38.95 -4.59
N ASP A 500 -16.61 39.32 -5.82
CA ASP A 500 -17.94 39.06 -6.38
C ASP A 500 -18.16 37.57 -6.72
N ASP A 501 -17.16 36.75 -6.55
CA ASP A 501 -17.14 35.32 -6.88
C ASP A 501 -16.48 34.51 -5.77
N ILE A 502 -16.80 33.22 -5.69
CA ILE A 502 -16.29 32.28 -4.69
C ILE A 502 -15.60 31.13 -5.38
N THR A 503 -14.57 30.55 -4.72
CA THR A 503 -13.74 29.52 -5.34
C THR A 503 -14.00 28.13 -4.78
N THR A 504 -13.43 27.10 -5.41
CA THR A 504 -13.44 25.74 -4.91
C THR A 504 -12.41 25.50 -3.79
N GLY A 505 -11.60 26.51 -3.46
CA GLY A 505 -10.51 26.41 -2.46
C GLY A 505 -11.00 25.95 -1.10
N ALA A 506 -12.13 26.44 -0.65
CA ALA A 506 -12.74 26.10 0.64
C ALA A 506 -13.39 24.69 0.73
N SER A 507 -13.21 23.82 -0.27
CA SER A 507 -13.87 22.51 -0.28
C SER A 507 -13.49 21.62 0.92
N GLN A 508 -12.22 21.67 1.35
CA GLN A 508 -11.75 20.88 2.49
C GLN A 508 -12.26 21.46 3.82
N ASP A 509 -12.32 22.78 3.93
CA ASP A 509 -12.81 23.48 5.13
C ASP A 509 -14.29 23.22 5.34
N ILE A 510 -15.09 23.29 4.27
CA ILE A 510 -16.52 22.93 4.29
C ILE A 510 -16.70 21.46 4.69
N LYS A 511 -15.87 20.55 4.17
CA LYS A 511 -15.93 19.13 4.53
C LYS A 511 -15.63 18.94 6.02
N GLN A 512 -14.59 19.60 6.54
CA GLN A 512 -14.23 19.53 7.95
C GLN A 512 -15.31 20.10 8.85
N ALA A 513 -15.82 21.29 8.56
CA ALA A 513 -16.93 21.92 9.28
C ALA A 513 -18.17 21.01 9.31
N THR A 514 -18.56 20.45 8.16
CA THR A 514 -19.69 19.53 8.06
C THR A 514 -19.48 18.24 8.86
N SER A 515 -18.28 17.67 8.82
CA SER A 515 -17.94 16.47 9.61
C SER A 515 -18.03 16.75 11.11
N THR A 516 -17.48 17.88 11.56
CA THR A 516 -17.54 18.29 12.97
C THR A 516 -18.98 18.52 13.43
N ALA A 517 -19.79 19.22 12.65
CA ALA A 517 -21.21 19.43 12.95
C ALA A 517 -21.99 18.10 12.99
N LYS A 518 -21.70 17.18 12.07
CA LYS A 518 -22.30 15.84 12.07
C LYS A 518 -21.92 15.05 13.32
N ASP A 519 -20.64 15.06 13.71
CA ASP A 519 -20.17 14.39 14.94
C ASP A 519 -20.84 14.98 16.20
N MET A 520 -21.03 16.29 16.26
CA MET A 520 -21.76 16.95 17.35
C MET A 520 -23.17 16.40 17.50
N VAL A 521 -23.88 16.22 16.39
CA VAL A 521 -25.28 15.78 16.36
C VAL A 521 -25.41 14.27 16.56
N THR A 522 -24.60 13.47 15.85
CA THR A 522 -24.77 12.01 15.80
C THR A 522 -23.97 11.27 16.86
N LYS A 523 -22.78 11.74 17.21
CA LYS A 523 -21.82 11.02 18.05
C LYS A 523 -21.86 11.51 19.51
N TYR A 524 -21.93 12.81 19.69
CA TYR A 524 -21.81 13.42 21.02
C TYR A 524 -23.16 13.83 21.64
N GLY A 525 -24.27 13.71 20.90
CA GLY A 525 -25.58 14.01 21.41
C GLY A 525 -25.78 15.49 21.80
N PHE A 526 -25.16 16.43 21.06
CA PHE A 526 -25.21 17.87 21.35
C PHE A 526 -26.45 18.58 20.76
N SER A 527 -27.36 17.83 20.10
CA SER A 527 -28.64 18.34 19.64
C SER A 527 -29.74 18.10 20.69
N GLU A 528 -30.53 19.13 21.01
CA GLU A 528 -31.64 19.01 21.93
C GLU A 528 -32.82 18.22 21.30
N ASN A 529 -33.02 18.34 19.99
CA ASN A 529 -34.10 17.67 19.26
C ASN A 529 -33.89 16.16 19.11
N LEU A 530 -32.64 15.71 19.05
CA LEU A 530 -32.26 14.28 18.95
C LEU A 530 -31.95 13.66 20.28
N GLY A 531 -31.67 14.47 21.32
CA GLY A 531 -31.32 14.02 22.66
C GLY A 531 -29.96 13.35 22.76
N MET A 532 -29.69 12.67 23.90
CA MET A 532 -28.43 11.99 24.18
C MET A 532 -28.41 10.58 23.58
N ILE A 533 -28.56 10.45 22.29
CA ILE A 533 -28.55 9.18 21.56
C ILE A 533 -27.38 9.21 20.59
N ASN A 534 -26.61 8.12 20.56
CA ASN A 534 -25.57 7.94 19.57
C ASN A 534 -26.16 7.35 18.28
N TYR A 535 -26.21 8.14 17.25
CA TYR A 535 -26.63 7.76 15.89
C TYR A 535 -25.44 7.60 14.93
N ALA A 536 -24.21 7.76 15.42
CA ALA A 536 -23.05 7.49 14.57
C ALA A 536 -23.05 6.02 14.20
N ASP A 537 -23.00 5.72 12.91
CA ASP A 537 -22.67 4.38 12.46
C ASP A 537 -21.33 4.03 13.08
N GLU A 538 -21.25 2.96 13.87
CA GLU A 538 -19.94 2.38 14.14
C GLU A 538 -19.31 2.13 12.80
N ASP A 539 -18.10 2.67 12.57
CA ASP A 539 -17.34 2.50 11.33
C ASP A 539 -17.03 1.01 11.11
N GLU A 540 -18.03 0.20 10.89
CA GLU A 540 -17.91 -1.06 10.20
C GLU A 540 -17.63 -0.74 8.74
N VAL A 541 -16.37 -0.51 8.42
CA VAL A 541 -15.89 -0.52 7.05
C VAL A 541 -16.02 -1.96 6.54
N PHE A 542 -17.23 -2.34 6.16
CA PHE A 542 -17.50 -3.50 5.33
C PHE A 542 -16.96 -3.19 3.92
N ILE A 543 -15.66 -3.41 3.74
CA ILE A 543 -15.11 -3.49 2.39
C ILE A 543 -15.62 -4.80 1.79
N GLY A 544 -16.66 -4.69 1.01
CA GLY A 544 -17.23 -5.75 0.20
C GLY A 544 -18.60 -6.16 0.62
N ARG A 545 -19.58 -5.30 0.35
CA ARG A 545 -20.88 -5.74 -0.12
C ARG A 545 -21.76 -4.66 -0.69
N ASP A 546 -22.36 -5.10 -1.78
CA ASP A 546 -23.61 -4.68 -2.38
C ASP A 546 -23.86 -3.17 -2.49
N TYR A 547 -23.73 -2.73 -3.68
CA TYR A 547 -24.44 -1.59 -4.23
C TYR A 547 -25.95 -1.77 -3.96
N GLY A 548 -26.40 -1.31 -2.80
CA GLY A 548 -27.82 -1.25 -2.55
C GLY A 548 -28.25 -1.53 -1.10
N HIS A 549 -28.09 -0.64 -0.17
CA HIS A 549 -28.58 -0.55 1.21
C HIS A 549 -27.46 -0.65 2.27
N THR A 550 -26.76 0.45 2.53
CA THR A 550 -26.36 0.79 3.88
C THR A 550 -27.66 1.00 4.66
N SER A 551 -28.11 0.00 5.42
CA SER A 551 -29.21 0.19 6.36
C SER A 551 -28.68 1.11 7.47
N ARG A 552 -29.04 2.39 7.39
CA ARG A 552 -28.84 3.32 8.50
C ARG A 552 -29.54 2.73 9.72
N GLY A 553 -28.89 2.70 10.88
CA GLY A 553 -29.46 2.16 12.12
C GLY A 553 -30.64 2.97 12.68
N TYR A 554 -31.14 3.95 11.93
CA TYR A 554 -32.20 4.88 12.34
C TYR A 554 -33.16 5.17 11.19
N SER A 555 -34.38 5.68 11.55
CA SER A 555 -35.45 5.95 10.61
C SER A 555 -35.17 7.15 9.69
N GLU A 556 -35.86 7.23 8.56
CA GLU A 556 -35.79 8.38 7.64
C GLU A 556 -36.17 9.72 8.31
N ASP A 557 -37.02 9.70 9.32
CA ASP A 557 -37.40 10.93 10.05
C ASP A 557 -36.26 11.40 10.95
N VAL A 558 -35.56 10.48 11.59
CA VAL A 558 -34.31 10.80 12.32
C VAL A 558 -33.24 11.32 11.38
N ALA A 559 -33.07 10.72 10.19
CA ALA A 559 -32.13 11.21 9.19
C ALA A 559 -32.42 12.67 8.77
N LYS A 560 -33.67 12.99 8.49
CA LYS A 560 -34.08 14.37 8.18
C LYS A 560 -33.79 15.34 9.31
N THR A 561 -34.03 14.91 10.55
CA THR A 561 -33.74 15.74 11.72
C THR A 561 -32.22 15.94 11.88
N ILE A 562 -31.40 14.93 11.67
CA ILE A 562 -29.93 15.05 11.66
C ILE A 562 -29.47 16.05 10.61
N ASP A 563 -29.95 15.92 9.36
CA ASP A 563 -29.62 16.83 8.26
C ASP A 563 -30.01 18.27 8.58
N HIS A 564 -31.21 18.46 9.21
CA HIS A 564 -31.68 19.77 9.63
C HIS A 564 -30.81 20.39 10.72
N GLU A 565 -30.47 19.63 11.78
CA GLU A 565 -29.64 20.08 12.88
C GLU A 565 -28.22 20.44 12.41
N VAL A 566 -27.61 19.59 11.57
CA VAL A 566 -26.30 19.87 10.98
C VAL A 566 -26.34 21.17 10.18
N LYS A 567 -27.40 21.37 9.38
CA LYS A 567 -27.55 22.60 8.59
C LYS A 567 -27.71 23.82 9.49
N LEU A 568 -28.50 23.74 10.55
CA LEU A 568 -28.67 24.86 11.50
C LEU A 568 -27.33 25.24 12.16
N ILE A 569 -26.56 24.27 12.64
CA ILE A 569 -25.23 24.53 13.24
C ILE A 569 -24.33 25.24 12.24
N ILE A 570 -24.27 24.80 10.98
CA ILE A 570 -23.46 25.42 9.95
C ILE A 570 -23.92 26.84 9.63
N ASP A 571 -25.25 27.05 9.47
CA ASP A 571 -25.84 28.35 9.16
C ASP A 571 -25.57 29.37 10.30
N ASP A 572 -25.71 28.95 11.57
CA ASP A 572 -25.44 29.79 12.73
C ASP A 572 -23.93 30.13 12.83
N CYS A 573 -23.06 29.14 12.62
CA CYS A 573 -21.61 29.33 12.61
C CYS A 573 -21.19 30.26 11.47
N TYR A 574 -21.80 30.13 10.28
CA TYR A 574 -21.56 31.02 9.13
C TYR A 574 -21.93 32.47 9.44
N ALA A 575 -23.13 32.69 10.02
CA ALA A 575 -23.58 34.00 10.40
C ALA A 575 -22.65 34.68 11.42
N LYS A 576 -22.22 33.90 12.42
CA LYS A 576 -21.28 34.40 13.44
C LYS A 576 -19.89 34.69 12.88
N ALA A 577 -19.36 33.80 12.05
CA ALA A 577 -18.07 34.01 11.38
C ALA A 577 -18.10 35.26 10.49
N LYS A 578 -19.20 35.45 9.74
CA LYS A 578 -19.38 36.63 8.89
C LYS A 578 -19.38 37.92 9.72
N GLN A 579 -20.15 37.96 10.82
CA GLN A 579 -20.17 39.09 11.74
C GLN A 579 -18.77 39.43 12.25
N LEU A 580 -18.01 38.42 12.74
CA LEU A 580 -16.67 38.64 13.28
C LEU A 580 -15.68 39.15 12.24
N LEU A 581 -15.78 38.71 10.98
CA LEU A 581 -14.93 39.21 9.89
C LEU A 581 -15.33 40.62 9.44
N GLU A 582 -16.63 40.94 9.41
CA GLU A 582 -17.10 42.33 9.13
C GLU A 582 -16.64 43.32 10.20
N GLU A 583 -16.66 42.95 11.48
CA GLU A 583 -16.14 43.72 12.60
C GLU A 583 -14.60 43.96 12.52
N ASN A 584 -13.88 43.08 11.80
CA ASN A 584 -12.43 43.12 11.63
C ASN A 584 -11.98 43.29 10.18
N ILE A 585 -12.80 43.94 9.36
CA ILE A 585 -12.56 44.07 7.91
C ILE A 585 -11.24 44.82 7.60
N ASP A 586 -10.88 45.81 8.39
CA ASP A 586 -9.63 46.57 8.22
C ASP A 586 -8.40 45.67 8.47
N VAL A 587 -8.45 44.83 9.51
CA VAL A 587 -7.40 43.87 9.81
C VAL A 587 -7.32 42.80 8.70
N LEU A 588 -8.47 42.42 8.12
CA LEU A 588 -8.52 41.50 6.99
C LEU A 588 -7.76 42.06 5.78
N HIS A 589 -7.99 43.31 5.45
CA HIS A 589 -7.26 43.97 4.38
C HIS A 589 -5.77 44.12 4.68
N ALA A 590 -5.40 44.54 5.90
CA ALA A 590 -4.00 44.69 6.32
C ALA A 590 -3.26 43.34 6.28
N CYS A 591 -3.86 42.27 6.83
CA CYS A 591 -3.30 40.92 6.82
C CYS A 591 -3.09 40.41 5.40
N ALA A 592 -4.12 40.50 4.56
CA ALA A 592 -4.07 40.03 3.18
C ALA A 592 -2.97 40.80 2.38
N ASN A 593 -2.85 42.12 2.53
CA ASN A 593 -1.82 42.89 1.86
C ASN A 593 -0.41 42.52 2.33
N LEU A 594 -0.23 42.30 3.63
CA LEU A 594 1.05 41.87 4.19
C LEU A 594 1.43 40.47 3.68
N LEU A 595 0.44 39.54 3.53
CA LEU A 595 0.64 38.22 2.94
C LEU A 595 0.98 38.29 1.44
N ILE A 596 0.41 39.21 0.68
CA ILE A 596 0.77 39.44 -0.73
C ILE A 596 2.21 39.91 -0.86
N GLU A 597 2.67 40.80 0.05
CA GLU A 597 4.02 41.32 0.05
C GLU A 597 5.06 40.29 0.52
N LYS A 598 4.86 39.72 1.71
CA LYS A 598 5.85 38.86 2.38
C LYS A 598 5.68 37.37 2.10
N GLU A 599 4.55 36.93 1.53
CA GLU A 599 4.15 35.55 1.28
C GLU A 599 3.98 34.68 2.55
N ARG A 600 4.54 35.11 3.67
CA ARG A 600 4.45 34.49 4.98
C ARG A 600 4.57 35.53 6.08
N ILE A 601 3.73 35.37 7.11
CA ILE A 601 3.78 36.19 8.33
C ILE A 601 3.80 35.27 9.54
N ASP A 602 4.58 35.66 10.56
CA ASP A 602 4.66 34.94 11.82
C ASP A 602 3.63 35.47 12.83
N ARG A 603 3.57 34.82 14.01
CA ARG A 603 2.67 35.20 15.10
C ARG A 603 2.79 36.65 15.49
N ARG A 604 4.01 37.15 15.65
CA ARG A 604 4.28 38.52 16.11
C ARG A 604 3.82 39.56 15.09
N GLU A 605 4.16 39.34 13.83
CA GLU A 605 3.74 40.23 12.73
C GLU A 605 2.21 40.25 12.59
N PHE A 606 1.54 39.10 12.84
CA PHE A 606 0.10 39.02 12.79
C PHE A 606 -0.56 39.72 13.99
N GLU A 607 -0.06 39.52 15.23
CA GLU A 607 -0.60 40.15 16.43
C GLU A 607 -0.47 41.69 16.37
N MET A 608 0.61 42.23 15.81
CA MET A 608 0.80 43.69 15.61
C MET A 608 -0.32 44.36 14.78
N LEU A 609 -0.98 43.61 13.87
CA LEU A 609 -2.10 44.14 13.07
C LEU A 609 -3.32 44.52 13.92
N PHE A 610 -3.49 43.87 15.08
CA PHE A 610 -4.57 44.19 16.03
C PHE A 610 -4.17 45.34 16.97
N GLU A 611 -2.88 45.42 17.40
CA GLU A 611 -2.39 46.50 18.21
C GLU A 611 -2.50 47.88 17.50
N ASP A 612 -2.23 47.90 16.20
CA ASP A 612 -2.40 49.10 15.37
C ASP A 612 -3.87 49.53 15.24
N LYS A 613 -4.83 48.58 15.26
CA LYS A 613 -6.27 48.85 15.27
C LYS A 613 -6.68 49.53 16.58
N ASP A 614 -6.29 48.97 17.72
CA ASP A 614 -6.65 49.49 19.04
C ASP A 614 -6.06 50.89 19.28
N SER A 615 -4.87 51.20 18.74
CA SER A 615 -4.26 52.51 18.81
C SER A 615 -4.96 53.56 17.93
N ASN A 616 -5.51 53.19 16.80
CA ASN A 616 -6.28 54.06 15.92
C ASN A 616 -7.69 54.34 16.44
N ASP A 617 -8.35 53.36 17.08
CA ASP A 617 -9.68 53.54 17.67
C ASP A 617 -9.60 54.48 18.90
N THR A 618 -8.55 54.40 19.72
CA THR A 618 -8.35 55.33 20.86
C THR A 618 -8.08 56.78 20.44
N THR A 619 -7.45 56.98 19.30
CA THR A 619 -7.21 58.34 18.76
C THR A 619 -8.46 58.94 18.13
N SER A 620 -9.39 58.15 17.63
CA SER A 620 -10.67 58.62 17.07
C SER A 620 -11.74 58.93 18.14
N GLU A 621 -11.63 58.38 19.36
CA GLU A 621 -12.50 58.70 20.50
C GLU A 621 -12.06 59.98 21.26
N GLU A 622 -10.77 60.38 21.15
CA GLU A 622 -10.28 61.61 21.74
C GLU A 622 -10.49 62.88 20.85
N GLU A 623 -10.88 62.70 19.56
CA GLU A 623 -11.19 63.80 18.64
C GLU A 623 -12.71 64.09 18.48
N ASN A 624 -13.61 63.43 19.17
CA ASN A 624 -15.03 63.69 19.27
C ASN A 624 -15.42 64.10 20.69
#